data_db935bf3ffa1a55175499983859614d3
#
_entry.id   db935bf3ffa1a55175499983859614d3
#
_cell.length_a   1.000
_cell.length_b   1.000
_cell.length_c   1.000
_cell.angle_alpha   90.00
_cell.angle_beta   90.00
_cell.angle_gamma   90.00
#
_symmetry.space_group_name_H-M   'P 1'
#
loop_
_entity.id
_entity.type
_entity.pdbx_description
1 polymer ?
#
loop_
_entity_poly.entity_id
_entity_poly.type
_entity_poly.pdbx_seq_one_letter_code
_entity_poly.pdbx_strand_id
1 'polypeptide(L)'
;MKRIPILVDKKYSGHWFDQKKAIRFDSNLSGMDWLSDFHEAMYLTKSNTWIWNEFTFGNDGDVDSDKYFKSDENFASKWLTRHRVDIQNYEEVPQTVKDSIEKIVSKMEV
;
A
#
# COMPACT_ATOMS: atom_id res chain seq x y z
N MET A 1 18.50 -0.10 -8.02
CA MET A 1 17.53 0.84 -7.39
C MET A 1 16.40 1.12 -8.37
N LYS A 2 15.18 1.00 -7.91
CA LYS A 2 14.00 1.29 -8.72
C LYS A 2 13.25 2.49 -8.12
N ARG A 3 13.41 3.66 -8.73
CA ARG A 3 12.79 4.91 -8.29
C ARG A 3 11.39 5.04 -8.86
N ILE A 4 10.41 5.08 -7.97
CA ILE A 4 9.01 5.21 -8.35
C ILE A 4 8.52 6.60 -7.95
N PRO A 5 8.00 7.40 -8.90
CA PRO A 5 7.49 8.73 -8.58
C PRO A 5 6.21 8.65 -7.76
N ILE A 6 6.08 9.58 -6.81
CA ILE A 6 4.95 9.64 -5.88
C ILE A 6 4.07 10.82 -6.19
N LEU A 7 2.75 10.57 -6.23
CA LEU A 7 1.73 11.60 -6.34
C LEU A 7 1.29 12.08 -4.96
N VAL A 8 1.17 13.39 -4.82
CA VAL A 8 0.56 14.04 -3.66
C VAL A 8 -0.56 14.94 -4.16
N ASP A 9 -1.77 14.77 -3.62
CA ASP A 9 -2.97 15.47 -4.08
C ASP A 9 -3.18 15.33 -5.59
N LYS A 10 -2.98 14.11 -6.10
CA LYS A 10 -3.14 13.74 -7.53
C LYS A 10 -2.16 14.42 -8.49
N LYS A 11 -1.09 15.00 -7.96
CA LYS A 11 -0.04 15.65 -8.76
C LYS A 11 1.32 15.05 -8.45
N TYR A 12 2.20 15.00 -9.44
CA TYR A 12 3.58 14.57 -9.21
C TYR A 12 4.28 15.55 -8.28
N SER A 13 4.75 15.01 -7.15
CA SER A 13 5.37 15.81 -6.09
C SER A 13 6.86 16.10 -6.31
N GLY A 14 7.49 15.40 -7.24
CA GLY A 14 8.94 15.40 -7.40
C GLY A 14 9.65 14.43 -6.45
N HIS A 15 8.93 13.81 -5.53
CA HIS A 15 9.45 12.79 -4.63
C HIS A 15 9.32 11.40 -5.24
N TRP A 16 10.14 10.48 -4.76
CA TRP A 16 10.16 9.09 -5.21
C TRP A 16 10.48 8.16 -4.05
N PHE A 17 10.21 6.86 -4.22
CA PHE A 17 10.67 5.85 -3.28
C PHE A 17 11.35 4.70 -4.02
N ASP A 18 12.21 3.99 -3.31
CA ASP A 18 12.87 2.81 -3.86
C ASP A 18 11.98 1.58 -3.61
N GLN A 19 11.32 1.12 -4.66
CA GLN A 19 10.40 -0.02 -4.58
C GLN A 19 11.11 -1.28 -4.11
N LYS A 20 12.39 -1.46 -4.43
CA LYS A 20 13.15 -2.64 -4.02
C LYS A 20 13.43 -2.69 -2.52
N LYS A 21 13.43 -1.53 -1.85
CA LYS A 21 13.66 -1.42 -0.41
C LYS A 21 12.36 -1.28 0.39
N ALA A 22 11.24 -1.20 -0.28
CA ALA A 22 9.94 -1.07 0.36
C ALA A 22 9.34 -2.45 0.62
N ILE A 23 8.52 -2.53 1.68
CA ILE A 23 7.74 -3.72 1.98
C ILE A 23 6.41 -3.60 1.26
N ARG A 24 6.06 -4.61 0.46
CA ARG A 24 4.79 -4.65 -0.26
C ARG A 24 3.77 -5.47 0.53
N PHE A 25 2.57 -4.91 0.66
CA PHE A 25 1.42 -5.59 1.25
C PHE A 25 0.38 -5.80 0.17
N ASP A 26 0.04 -7.05 -0.07
CA ASP A 26 -1.02 -7.42 -1.01
C ASP A 26 -2.29 -7.79 -0.25
N SER A 27 -3.42 -7.69 -0.95
CA SER A 27 -4.71 -8.10 -0.38
C SER A 27 -4.75 -9.59 -0.09
N ASN A 28 -5.27 -9.99 1.08
CA ASN A 28 -5.55 -11.38 1.42
C ASN A 28 -6.97 -11.82 1.00
N LEU A 29 -7.71 -10.97 0.28
CA LEU A 29 -9.00 -11.30 -0.29
C LEU A 29 -8.79 -12.04 -1.62
N SER A 30 -8.31 -13.28 -1.53
CA SER A 30 -7.98 -14.08 -2.71
C SER A 30 -9.21 -14.33 -3.60
N GLY A 31 -9.01 -14.16 -4.91
CA GLY A 31 -10.04 -14.42 -5.91
C GLY A 31 -10.97 -13.25 -6.20
N MET A 32 -11.05 -12.25 -5.34
CA MET A 32 -11.93 -11.09 -5.57
C MET A 32 -11.31 -10.06 -6.52
N ASP A 33 -10.00 -9.90 -6.48
CA ASP A 33 -9.29 -8.94 -7.34
C ASP A 33 -9.26 -9.37 -8.81
N TRP A 34 -9.46 -10.64 -9.07
CA TRP A 34 -9.48 -11.18 -10.44
C TRP A 34 -10.66 -10.72 -11.27
N LEU A 35 -11.75 -10.34 -10.61
CA LEU A 35 -13.00 -9.92 -11.29
C LEU A 35 -13.04 -8.42 -11.54
N SER A 36 -12.05 -7.69 -11.04
CA SER A 36 -11.95 -6.24 -11.18
C SER A 36 -10.76 -5.87 -12.06
N ASP A 37 -10.95 -4.90 -12.95
CA ASP A 37 -9.84 -4.30 -13.70
C ASP A 37 -8.96 -3.42 -12.80
N PHE A 38 -9.42 -3.14 -11.59
CA PHE A 38 -8.76 -2.27 -10.61
C PHE A 38 -8.09 -3.10 -9.53
N HIS A 39 -6.80 -2.86 -9.35
CA HIS A 39 -5.98 -3.56 -8.36
C HIS A 39 -5.29 -2.57 -7.43
N GLU A 40 -4.96 -3.01 -6.23
CA GLU A 40 -4.32 -2.18 -5.22
C GLU A 40 -3.20 -2.95 -4.52
N ALA A 41 -2.20 -2.20 -4.07
CA ALA A 41 -1.19 -2.66 -3.14
C ALA A 41 -0.82 -1.52 -2.19
N MET A 42 -0.28 -1.86 -1.04
CA MET A 42 0.23 -0.87 -0.08
C MET A 42 1.72 -1.12 0.12
N TYR A 43 2.50 -0.06 0.17
CA TYR A 43 3.94 -0.14 0.42
C TYR A 43 4.31 0.64 1.67
N LEU A 44 5.24 0.09 2.45
CA LEU A 44 5.91 0.80 3.52
C LEU A 44 7.35 1.04 3.07
N THR A 45 7.74 2.30 2.92
CA THR A 45 9.06 2.67 2.45
C THR A 45 10.12 2.53 3.55
N LYS A 46 11.39 2.63 3.17
CA LYS A 46 12.51 2.61 4.10
C LYS A 46 12.41 3.72 5.17
N SER A 47 11.81 4.84 4.85
CA SER A 47 11.59 5.95 5.79
C SER A 47 10.27 5.86 6.57
N ASN A 48 9.61 4.68 6.53
CA ASN A 48 8.33 4.42 7.19
C ASN A 48 7.19 5.31 6.67
N THR A 49 7.24 5.63 5.39
CA THR A 49 6.17 6.36 4.69
C THR A 49 5.27 5.35 3.98
N TRP A 50 3.96 5.54 4.10
CA TRP A 50 2.98 4.68 3.44
C TRP A 50 2.70 5.17 2.03
N ILE A 51 2.71 4.24 1.06
CA ILE A 51 2.43 4.53 -0.36
C ILE A 51 1.34 3.58 -0.82
N TRP A 52 0.24 4.14 -1.30
CA TRP A 52 -0.85 3.37 -1.89
C TRP A 52 -0.64 3.27 -3.39
N ASN A 53 -0.61 2.04 -3.89
CA ASN A 53 -0.47 1.76 -5.31
C ASN A 53 -1.81 1.35 -5.90
N GLU A 54 -2.20 2.02 -6.96
CA GLU A 54 -3.40 1.74 -7.74
C GLU A 54 -2.98 1.41 -9.15
N PHE A 55 -3.37 0.23 -9.65
CA PHE A 55 -2.99 -0.17 -10.99
C PHE A 55 -4.13 -0.91 -11.69
N THR A 56 -4.12 -0.84 -13.04
CA THR A 56 -5.09 -1.50 -13.91
C THR A 56 -4.36 -2.26 -14.99
N PHE A 57 -4.99 -3.32 -15.50
CA PHE A 57 -4.49 -4.10 -16.64
C PHE A 57 -5.28 -3.74 -17.89
N GLY A 58 -4.58 -3.64 -19.03
CA GLY A 58 -5.20 -3.50 -20.34
C GLY A 58 -5.70 -4.85 -20.88
N ASN A 59 -6.37 -4.81 -22.02
CA ASN A 59 -6.94 -6.00 -22.67
C ASN A 59 -5.89 -7.02 -23.10
N ASP A 60 -4.65 -6.58 -23.25
CA ASP A 60 -3.50 -7.43 -23.64
C ASP A 60 -2.78 -8.06 -22.42
N GLY A 61 -3.27 -7.77 -21.19
CA GLY A 61 -2.67 -8.27 -19.96
C GLY A 61 -1.54 -7.41 -19.41
N ASP A 62 -1.12 -6.36 -20.14
CA ASP A 62 -0.10 -5.42 -19.66
C ASP A 62 -0.71 -4.38 -18.71
N VAL A 63 0.14 -3.82 -17.84
CA VAL A 63 -0.28 -2.75 -16.94
C VAL A 63 -0.60 -1.51 -17.76
N ASP A 64 -1.86 -1.06 -17.70
CA ASP A 64 -2.36 0.10 -18.44
C ASP A 64 -2.21 1.38 -17.64
N SER A 65 -2.41 1.32 -16.33
CA SER A 65 -2.23 2.46 -15.42
C SER A 65 -1.57 1.98 -14.15
N ASP A 66 -0.62 2.74 -13.63
CA ASP A 66 0.15 2.39 -12.44
C ASP A 66 0.51 3.68 -11.69
N LYS A 67 -0.20 3.94 -10.59
CA LYS A 67 -0.05 5.19 -9.84
C LYS A 67 0.28 4.90 -8.39
N TYR A 68 1.12 5.74 -7.82
CA TYR A 68 1.60 5.62 -6.44
C TYR A 68 1.32 6.92 -5.70
N PHE A 69 0.52 6.82 -4.64
CA PHE A 69 0.05 7.98 -3.87
C PHE A 69 0.63 7.95 -2.47
N LYS A 70 1.11 9.09 -1.99
CA LYS A 70 1.49 9.20 -0.58
C LYS A 70 0.23 9.04 0.28
N SER A 71 0.34 8.19 1.29
CA SER A 71 -0.74 7.88 2.21
C SER A 71 -0.34 8.23 3.64
N ASP A 72 -1.32 8.39 4.52
CA ASP A 72 -1.08 8.51 5.96
C ASP A 72 -1.38 7.20 6.68
N GLU A 73 -1.07 7.16 8.00
CA GLU A 73 -1.30 5.96 8.81
C GLU A 73 -2.78 5.60 8.93
N ASN A 74 -3.68 6.57 8.96
CA ASN A 74 -5.11 6.31 9.05
C ASN A 74 -5.60 5.59 7.79
N PHE A 75 -5.24 6.08 6.62
CA PHE A 75 -5.60 5.44 5.36
C PHE A 75 -4.99 4.04 5.27
N ALA A 76 -3.70 3.92 5.61
CA ALA A 76 -3.00 2.63 5.58
C ALA A 76 -3.65 1.62 6.51
N SER A 77 -4.02 2.03 7.73
CA SER A 77 -4.68 1.15 8.71
C SER A 77 -6.02 0.65 8.20
N LYS A 78 -6.82 1.53 7.62
CA LYS A 78 -8.11 1.17 7.01
C LYS A 78 -7.93 0.22 5.84
N TRP A 79 -6.95 0.49 5.00
CA TRP A 79 -6.64 -0.35 3.84
C TRP A 79 -6.20 -1.74 4.27
N LEU A 80 -5.27 -1.83 5.21
CA LEU A 80 -4.77 -3.12 5.73
C LEU A 80 -5.91 -3.94 6.34
N THR A 81 -6.79 -3.30 7.11
CA THR A 81 -7.94 -3.96 7.71
C THR A 81 -8.93 -4.45 6.65
N ARG A 82 -9.28 -3.59 5.71
CA ARG A 82 -10.20 -3.92 4.61
C ARG A 82 -9.72 -5.10 3.79
N HIS A 83 -8.42 -5.15 3.50
CA HIS A 83 -7.81 -6.21 2.69
C HIS A 83 -7.33 -7.39 3.53
N ARG A 84 -7.64 -7.42 4.83
CA ARG A 84 -7.35 -8.51 5.76
C ARG A 84 -5.86 -8.85 5.84
N VAL A 85 -5.03 -7.82 5.77
CA VAL A 85 -3.58 -7.97 5.90
C VAL A 85 -3.21 -7.94 7.38
N ASP A 86 -2.53 -8.98 7.84
CA ASP A 86 -2.03 -9.04 9.21
C ASP A 86 -0.58 -8.55 9.25
N ILE A 87 -0.41 -7.28 9.65
CA ILE A 87 0.90 -6.65 9.71
C ILE A 87 1.84 -7.32 10.71
N GLN A 88 1.30 -8.00 11.72
CA GLN A 88 2.13 -8.67 12.74
C GLN A 88 2.96 -9.82 12.15
N ASN A 89 2.53 -10.36 11.01
CA ASN A 89 3.24 -11.44 10.32
C ASN A 89 4.45 -10.97 9.51
N TYR A 90 4.68 -9.67 9.42
CA TYR A 90 5.78 -9.10 8.63
C TYR A 90 6.94 -8.73 9.55
N GLU A 91 7.97 -9.56 9.58
CA GLU A 91 9.13 -9.35 10.46
C GLU A 91 9.93 -8.10 10.11
N GLU A 92 9.92 -7.70 8.85
CA GLU A 92 10.66 -6.54 8.36
C GLU A 92 10.04 -5.21 8.81
N VAL A 93 8.80 -5.22 9.26
CA VAL A 93 8.13 -4.00 9.73
C VAL A 93 8.62 -3.68 11.16
N PRO A 94 9.10 -2.46 11.39
CA PRO A 94 9.51 -2.06 12.75
C PRO A 94 8.34 -2.20 13.75
N GLN A 95 8.65 -2.63 14.97
CA GLN A 95 7.63 -2.82 16.01
C GLN A 95 6.88 -1.52 16.32
N THR A 96 7.56 -0.39 16.26
CA THR A 96 6.93 0.93 16.45
C THR A 96 5.83 1.21 15.43
N VAL A 97 6.04 0.79 14.18
CA VAL A 97 5.03 0.93 13.11
C VAL A 97 3.86 -0.02 13.37
N LYS A 98 4.15 -1.27 13.74
CA LYS A 98 3.10 -2.25 14.10
C LYS A 98 2.22 -1.73 15.24
N ASP A 99 2.84 -1.19 16.28
CA ASP A 99 2.13 -0.65 17.44
C ASP A 99 1.25 0.55 17.05
N SER A 100 1.76 1.42 16.19
CA SER A 100 1.03 2.58 15.68
C SER A 100 -0.22 2.17 14.92
N ILE A 101 -0.07 1.21 14.00
CA ILE A 101 -1.19 0.66 13.23
C ILE A 101 -2.22 -0.01 14.14
N GLU A 102 -1.76 -0.85 15.08
CA GLU A 102 -2.65 -1.55 16.02
C GLU A 102 -3.45 -0.57 16.88
N LYS A 103 -2.84 0.52 17.30
CA LYS A 103 -3.51 1.57 18.07
C LYS A 103 -4.66 2.20 17.28
N ILE A 104 -4.45 2.46 15.99
CA ILE A 104 -5.47 3.02 15.11
C ILE A 104 -6.59 2.00 14.87
N VAL A 105 -6.22 0.78 14.54
CA VAL A 105 -7.17 -0.31 14.24
C VAL A 105 -8.05 -0.62 15.46
N SER A 106 -7.46 -0.65 16.65
CA SER A 106 -8.20 -0.93 17.88
C SER A 106 -9.29 0.11 18.17
N LYS A 107 -9.09 1.36 17.76
CA LYS A 107 -10.10 2.41 17.92
C LYS A 107 -11.27 2.26 16.95
N MET A 108 -11.11 1.49 15.89
CA MET A 108 -12.13 1.28 14.88
C MET A 108 -12.98 0.03 15.14
N GLU A 109 -12.70 -0.71 16.21
CA GLU A 109 -13.47 -1.90 16.56
C GLU A 109 -14.90 -1.52 16.94
N VAL A 110 -15.86 -2.29 16.44
CA VAL A 110 -17.28 -2.11 16.68
C VAL A 110 -17.80 -3.11 17.68
#